data_bb7d84b079eda5c9f4bfaa5d70ba8621
#
_entry.id   bb7d84b079eda5c9f4bfaa5d70ba8621
#
_cell.length_a   1.000
_cell.length_b   1.000
_cell.length_c   1.000
_cell.angle_alpha   90.00
_cell.angle_beta   90.00
_cell.angle_gamma   90.00
#
_symmetry.space_group_name_H-M   'P 1'
#
loop_
_entity.id
_entity.type
_entity.pdbx_description
1 polymer ?
#
loop_
_entity_poly.entity_id
_entity_poly.type
_entity_poly.pdbx_seq_one_letter_code
_entity_poly.pdbx_strand_id
1 'polypeptide(L)'
;MLPFREITLEDKPMVEHCGSHYNYHLCERCFVDLFMWRSHYNTQICFKDGFMLVKMSPLDGGHDCYLAPVGQGDLGAVLDALEQDAAERGLPFVIVSVAEPMIERIEAVRPGKFTFSHDSEDGDDYIYLAEKLRTLSGKKLQSK
;
A
#
# COMPACT_ATOMS: atom_id res chain seq x y z
N MET A 1 -19.92 3.92 -3.84
CA MET A 1 -18.92 3.69 -2.75
C MET A 1 -18.42 2.26 -2.75
N LEU A 2 -17.11 2.06 -2.61
CA LEU A 2 -16.49 0.74 -2.42
C LEU A 2 -16.83 0.17 -1.03
N PRO A 3 -17.02 -1.16 -0.89
CA PRO A 3 -17.44 -1.80 0.37
C PRO A 3 -16.24 -2.01 1.31
N PHE A 4 -15.56 -0.93 1.67
CA PHE A 4 -14.48 -0.99 2.64
C PHE A 4 -14.98 -1.43 4.01
N ARG A 5 -14.26 -2.34 4.66
CA ARG A 5 -14.52 -2.86 6.00
C ARG A 5 -13.24 -3.09 6.78
N GLU A 6 -13.33 -3.24 8.07
CA GLU A 6 -12.18 -3.61 8.90
C GLU A 6 -11.55 -4.92 8.41
N ILE A 7 -10.20 -4.98 8.44
CA ILE A 7 -9.44 -6.19 8.11
C ILE A 7 -9.54 -7.20 9.26
N THR A 8 -9.75 -8.47 8.92
CA THR A 8 -9.88 -9.60 9.85
C THR A 8 -8.84 -10.68 9.59
N LEU A 9 -8.72 -11.67 10.48
CA LEU A 9 -7.78 -12.80 10.29
C LEU A 9 -8.12 -13.65 9.05
N GLU A 10 -9.39 -13.72 8.68
CA GLU A 10 -9.88 -14.45 7.52
C GLU A 10 -9.41 -13.85 6.19
N ASP A 11 -8.98 -12.59 6.18
CA ASP A 11 -8.47 -11.91 4.99
C ASP A 11 -7.05 -12.34 4.61
N LYS A 12 -6.31 -12.94 5.53
CA LYS A 12 -4.91 -13.31 5.34
C LYS A 12 -4.65 -14.03 4.01
N PRO A 13 -5.37 -15.11 3.65
CA PRO A 13 -5.09 -15.83 2.40
C PRO A 13 -5.26 -14.95 1.15
N MET A 14 -6.25 -14.04 1.14
CA MET A 14 -6.50 -13.16 0.00
C MET A 14 -5.47 -12.02 -0.08
N VAL A 15 -5.06 -11.45 1.05
CA VAL A 15 -3.99 -10.46 1.11
C VAL A 15 -2.68 -11.05 0.59
N GLU A 16 -2.30 -12.24 1.05
CA GLU A 16 -1.10 -12.94 0.59
C GLU A 16 -1.18 -13.29 -0.90
N HIS A 17 -2.35 -13.71 -1.39
CA HIS A 17 -2.57 -13.97 -2.82
C HIS A 17 -2.34 -12.70 -3.64
N CYS A 18 -2.98 -11.58 -3.32
CA CYS A 18 -2.78 -10.31 -4.02
C CYS A 18 -1.32 -9.87 -3.96
N GLY A 19 -0.67 -9.98 -2.79
CA GLY A 19 0.73 -9.61 -2.58
C GLY A 19 1.72 -10.45 -3.37
N SER A 20 1.38 -11.71 -3.71
CA SER A 20 2.27 -12.62 -4.46
C SER A 20 2.55 -12.19 -5.90
N HIS A 21 1.74 -11.30 -6.46
CA HIS A 21 1.91 -10.80 -7.83
C HIS A 21 2.93 -9.67 -7.98
N TYR A 22 3.60 -9.26 -6.90
CA TYR A 22 4.57 -8.15 -6.92
C TYR A 22 5.95 -8.57 -6.48
N ASN A 23 6.97 -8.05 -7.18
CA ASN A 23 8.39 -8.32 -6.90
C ASN A 23 9.08 -7.22 -6.08
N TYR A 24 8.39 -6.15 -5.72
CA TYR A 24 8.96 -5.10 -4.88
C TYR A 24 8.49 -5.25 -3.43
N HIS A 25 9.35 -4.81 -2.51
CA HIS A 25 9.18 -5.02 -1.08
C HIS A 25 8.65 -3.74 -0.43
N LEU A 26 7.38 -3.79 0.01
CA LEU A 26 6.76 -2.77 0.86
C LEU A 26 6.09 -3.49 2.03
N CYS A 27 6.23 -2.94 3.23
CA CYS A 27 5.62 -3.53 4.42
C CYS A 27 4.08 -3.45 4.37
N GLU A 28 3.52 -2.39 3.81
CA GLU A 28 2.06 -2.16 3.70
C GLU A 28 1.31 -3.16 2.83
N ARG A 29 1.99 -4.01 2.07
CA ARG A 29 1.36 -5.14 1.37
C ARG A 29 1.30 -6.42 2.17
N CYS A 30 1.96 -6.46 3.35
CA CYS A 30 2.04 -7.61 4.23
C CYS A 30 0.80 -7.69 5.13
N PHE A 31 0.15 -8.86 5.19
CA PHE A 31 -1.01 -9.05 6.06
C PHE A 31 -0.72 -8.71 7.52
N VAL A 32 0.45 -9.10 8.02
CA VAL A 32 0.83 -8.87 9.43
C VAL A 32 0.87 -7.38 9.73
N ASP A 33 1.48 -6.59 8.86
CA ASP A 33 1.58 -5.15 9.04
C ASP A 33 0.19 -4.48 9.00
N LEU A 34 -0.58 -4.71 7.96
CA LEU A 34 -1.93 -4.17 7.83
C LEU A 34 -2.83 -4.56 9.02
N PHE A 35 -2.72 -5.81 9.51
CA PHE A 35 -3.55 -6.30 10.59
C PHE A 35 -3.12 -5.76 11.96
N MET A 36 -1.81 -5.66 12.24
CA MET A 36 -1.29 -5.15 13.51
C MET A 36 -1.62 -3.66 13.71
N TRP A 37 -1.48 -2.88 12.66
CA TRP A 37 -1.71 -1.44 12.71
C TRP A 37 -3.14 -1.00 12.40
N ARG A 38 -4.07 -1.94 12.14
CA ARG A 38 -5.44 -1.64 11.68
C ARG A 38 -6.21 -0.66 12.56
N SER A 39 -6.09 -0.79 13.87
CA SER A 39 -6.79 0.10 14.80
C SER A 39 -6.14 1.48 14.89
N HIS A 40 -4.83 1.54 14.63
CA HIS A 40 -4.05 2.76 14.72
C HIS A 40 -4.30 3.69 13.52
N TYR A 41 -4.32 3.11 12.32
CA TYR A 41 -4.57 3.81 11.06
C TYR A 41 -6.03 3.70 10.59
N ASN A 42 -6.93 3.17 11.40
CA ASN A 42 -8.30 2.86 10.97
C ASN A 42 -8.33 2.13 9.61
N THR A 43 -7.45 1.14 9.45
CA THR A 43 -7.24 0.42 8.19
C THR A 43 -8.49 -0.34 7.79
N GLN A 44 -8.98 -0.06 6.60
CA GLN A 44 -10.11 -0.73 5.98
C GLN A 44 -9.68 -1.38 4.67
N ILE A 45 -10.22 -2.55 4.39
CA ILE A 45 -9.87 -3.34 3.22
C ILE A 45 -11.08 -3.64 2.35
N CYS A 46 -10.86 -3.73 1.04
CA CYS A 46 -11.82 -4.20 0.06
C CYS A 46 -11.07 -4.95 -1.04
N PHE A 47 -11.70 -5.97 -1.61
CA PHE A 47 -11.16 -6.70 -2.76
C PHE A 47 -12.03 -6.42 -3.99
N LYS A 48 -11.41 -6.01 -5.10
CA LYS A 48 -12.10 -5.68 -6.34
C LYS A 48 -11.22 -6.01 -7.55
N ASP A 49 -11.81 -6.75 -8.49
CA ASP A 49 -11.22 -7.01 -9.82
C ASP A 49 -9.77 -7.53 -9.77
N GLY A 50 -9.47 -8.43 -8.80
CA GLY A 50 -8.16 -9.03 -8.60
C GLY A 50 -7.18 -8.16 -7.78
N PHE A 51 -7.63 -7.04 -7.24
CA PHE A 51 -6.82 -6.17 -6.38
C PHE A 51 -7.32 -6.14 -4.94
N MET A 52 -6.38 -6.08 -4.03
CA MET A 52 -6.56 -5.62 -2.67
C MET A 52 -6.48 -4.08 -2.67
N LEU A 53 -7.49 -3.44 -2.13
CA LEU A 53 -7.59 -2.00 -1.94
C LEU A 53 -7.64 -1.71 -0.45
N VAL A 54 -6.82 -0.78 0.00
CA VAL A 54 -6.73 -0.39 1.41
C VAL A 54 -6.98 1.10 1.53
N LYS A 55 -7.85 1.47 2.47
CA LYS A 55 -8.10 2.85 2.89
C LYS A 55 -7.63 3.00 4.33
N MET A 56 -6.99 4.12 4.66
CA MET A 56 -6.47 4.40 5.99
C MET A 56 -6.59 5.88 6.35
N SER A 57 -6.52 6.16 7.64
CA SER A 57 -6.51 7.51 8.19
C SER A 57 -5.10 7.86 8.67
N PRO A 58 -4.47 8.93 8.16
CA PRO A 58 -3.15 9.38 8.62
C PRO A 58 -3.18 9.82 10.09
N LEU A 59 -2.05 9.61 10.79
CA LEU A 59 -1.92 9.93 12.21
C LEU A 59 -1.88 11.42 12.54
N ASP A 60 -1.49 12.24 11.58
CA ASP A 60 -1.37 13.69 11.71
C ASP A 60 -2.72 14.43 11.62
N GLY A 61 -3.82 13.69 11.55
CA GLY A 61 -5.16 14.26 11.41
C GLY A 61 -5.50 14.70 9.98
N GLY A 62 -4.74 14.23 9.00
CA GLY A 62 -5.02 14.42 7.58
C GLY A 62 -6.30 13.70 7.12
N HIS A 63 -6.64 13.86 5.85
CA HIS A 63 -7.77 13.15 5.25
C HIS A 63 -7.45 11.68 5.04
N ASP A 64 -8.49 10.83 5.09
CA ASP A 64 -8.36 9.43 4.66
C ASP A 64 -7.71 9.35 3.28
N CYS A 65 -6.83 8.37 3.11
CA CYS A 65 -6.12 8.11 1.86
C CYS A 65 -6.16 6.62 1.52
N TYR A 66 -5.68 6.29 0.33
CA TYR A 66 -5.60 4.91 -0.15
C TYR A 66 -4.14 4.48 -0.26
N LEU A 67 -3.86 3.22 0.06
CA LEU A 67 -2.59 2.61 -0.35
C LEU A 67 -2.60 2.31 -1.85
N ALA A 68 -1.42 2.23 -2.46
CA ALA A 68 -1.31 1.76 -3.83
C ALA A 68 -1.98 0.39 -4.00
N PRO A 69 -2.83 0.18 -5.03
CA PRO A 69 -3.53 -1.09 -5.24
C PRO A 69 -2.56 -2.27 -5.37
N VAL A 70 -2.82 -3.37 -4.68
CA VAL A 70 -2.00 -4.58 -4.71
C VAL A 70 -2.78 -5.72 -5.32
N GLY A 71 -2.30 -6.27 -6.45
CA GLY A 71 -3.01 -7.35 -7.16
C GLY A 71 -2.72 -7.36 -8.65
N GLN A 72 -3.51 -8.11 -9.40
CA GLN A 72 -3.40 -8.24 -10.84
C GLN A 72 -4.77 -8.09 -11.50
N GLY A 73 -4.83 -7.30 -12.58
CA GLY A 73 -6.06 -7.01 -13.31
C GLY A 73 -5.98 -5.67 -14.04
N ASP A 74 -7.13 -5.07 -14.30
CA ASP A 74 -7.22 -3.74 -14.91
C ASP A 74 -6.98 -2.64 -13.87
N LEU A 75 -5.72 -2.18 -13.78
CA LEU A 75 -5.32 -1.12 -12.86
C LEU A 75 -6.07 0.19 -13.15
N GLY A 76 -6.33 0.49 -14.43
CA GLY A 76 -7.05 1.70 -14.80
C GLY A 76 -8.48 1.73 -14.22
N ALA A 77 -9.22 0.63 -14.38
CA ALA A 77 -10.57 0.52 -13.83
C ALA A 77 -10.58 0.60 -12.29
N VAL A 78 -9.57 0.05 -11.64
CA VAL A 78 -9.44 0.10 -10.17
C VAL A 78 -9.12 1.51 -9.69
N LEU A 79 -8.24 2.25 -10.37
CA LEU A 79 -7.95 3.65 -10.05
C LEU A 79 -9.21 4.53 -10.22
N ASP A 80 -9.99 4.33 -11.27
CA ASP A 80 -11.25 5.05 -11.47
C ASP A 80 -12.27 4.74 -10.35
N ALA A 81 -12.32 3.49 -9.89
CA ALA A 81 -13.20 3.10 -8.78
C ALA A 81 -12.77 3.73 -7.44
N LEU A 82 -11.46 3.85 -7.18
CA LEU A 82 -10.94 4.54 -5.99
C LEU A 82 -11.21 6.05 -6.05
N GLU A 83 -11.00 6.67 -7.21
CA GLU A 83 -11.29 8.10 -7.41
C GLU A 83 -12.77 8.40 -7.20
N GLN A 84 -13.64 7.55 -7.74
CA GLN A 84 -15.08 7.67 -7.54
C GLN A 84 -15.44 7.51 -6.05
N ASP A 85 -14.86 6.53 -5.35
CA ASP A 85 -15.08 6.32 -3.92
C ASP A 85 -14.67 7.54 -3.09
N ALA A 86 -13.50 8.15 -3.40
CA ALA A 86 -13.04 9.38 -2.77
C ALA A 86 -14.05 10.53 -2.99
N ALA A 87 -14.49 10.73 -4.23
CA ALA A 87 -15.45 11.76 -4.58
C ALA A 87 -16.80 11.58 -3.85
N GLU A 88 -17.32 10.34 -3.78
CA GLU A 88 -18.57 10.01 -3.09
C GLU A 88 -18.48 10.22 -1.56
N ARG A 89 -17.26 10.15 -0.99
CA ARG A 89 -16.97 10.44 0.43
C ARG A 89 -16.66 11.91 0.69
N GLY A 90 -16.50 12.72 -0.34
CA GLY A 90 -16.05 14.10 -0.22
C GLY A 90 -14.58 14.23 0.22
N LEU A 91 -13.75 13.26 -0.15
CA LEU A 91 -12.32 13.19 0.19
C LEU A 91 -11.45 13.60 -1.00
N PRO A 92 -10.27 14.19 -0.77
CA PRO A 92 -9.26 14.29 -1.81
C PRO A 92 -8.80 12.88 -2.25
N PHE A 93 -8.57 12.69 -3.55
CA PHE A 93 -8.04 11.42 -4.04
C PHE A 93 -6.52 11.38 -3.86
N VAL A 94 -6.06 10.75 -2.81
CA VAL A 94 -4.65 10.62 -2.44
C VAL A 94 -4.29 9.14 -2.33
N ILE A 95 -3.20 8.74 -3.01
CA ILE A 95 -2.62 7.39 -2.92
C ILE A 95 -1.24 7.53 -2.29
N VAL A 96 -0.97 6.73 -1.26
CA VAL A 96 0.31 6.70 -0.53
C VAL A 96 1.01 5.36 -0.68
N SER A 97 2.26 5.25 -0.23
CA SER A 97 3.09 4.04 -0.33
C SER A 97 3.19 3.52 -1.77
N VAL A 98 3.48 4.43 -2.69
CA VAL A 98 3.59 4.14 -4.12
C VAL A 98 5.03 3.87 -4.49
N ALA A 99 5.43 2.59 -4.59
CA ALA A 99 6.77 2.21 -5.04
C ALA A 99 7.02 2.61 -6.50
N GLU A 100 8.28 2.89 -6.85
CA GLU A 100 8.69 3.32 -8.19
C GLU A 100 8.11 2.45 -9.33
N PRO A 101 8.11 1.10 -9.27
CA PRO A 101 7.49 0.28 -10.32
C PRO A 101 5.97 0.47 -10.43
N MET A 102 5.30 0.89 -9.37
CA MET A 102 3.88 1.20 -9.40
C MET A 102 3.61 2.57 -10.03
N ILE A 103 4.51 3.55 -9.83
CA ILE A 103 4.46 4.85 -10.52
C ILE A 103 4.45 4.62 -12.04
N GLU A 104 5.37 3.81 -12.56
CA GLU A 104 5.44 3.48 -13.99
C GLU A 104 4.13 2.85 -14.50
N ARG A 105 3.52 1.95 -13.72
CA ARG A 105 2.25 1.32 -14.07
C ARG A 105 1.08 2.29 -14.07
N ILE A 106 1.03 3.20 -13.09
CA ILE A 106 0.01 4.25 -12.99
C ILE A 106 0.13 5.21 -14.18
N GLU A 107 1.35 5.68 -14.48
CA GLU A 107 1.60 6.55 -15.63
C GLU A 107 1.25 5.88 -16.97
N ALA A 108 1.48 4.58 -17.10
CA ALA A 108 1.11 3.84 -18.32
C ALA A 108 -0.41 3.81 -18.57
N VAL A 109 -1.24 3.77 -17.52
CA VAL A 109 -2.71 3.68 -17.64
C VAL A 109 -3.42 5.03 -17.46
N ARG A 110 -2.75 6.00 -16.81
CA ARG A 110 -3.28 7.36 -16.54
C ARG A 110 -2.18 8.41 -16.69
N PRO A 111 -1.65 8.62 -17.91
CA PRO A 111 -0.51 9.50 -18.14
C PRO A 111 -0.81 10.95 -17.73
N GLY A 112 0.07 11.52 -16.92
CA GLY A 112 0.02 12.91 -16.49
C GLY A 112 -1.16 13.28 -15.58
N LYS A 113 -1.90 12.28 -15.07
CA LYS A 113 -3.05 12.52 -14.16
C LYS A 113 -2.63 12.77 -12.72
N PHE A 114 -1.53 12.17 -12.28
CA PHE A 114 -1.05 12.24 -10.90
C PHE A 114 0.19 13.09 -10.79
N THR A 115 0.35 13.75 -9.65
CA THR A 115 1.62 14.34 -9.22
C THR A 115 2.20 13.45 -8.14
N PHE A 116 3.46 13.05 -8.29
CA PHE A 116 4.16 12.21 -7.33
C PHE A 116 5.11 13.08 -6.50
N SER A 117 5.12 12.87 -5.18
CA SER A 117 6.05 13.49 -4.23
C SER A 117 6.70 12.41 -3.38
N HIS A 118 7.94 12.66 -2.97
CA HIS A 118 8.66 11.87 -1.97
C HIS A 118 8.89 12.80 -0.78
N ASP A 119 8.15 12.57 0.31
CA ASP A 119 8.08 13.54 1.40
C ASP A 119 9.29 13.47 2.34
N SER A 120 9.81 12.28 2.62
CA SER A 120 11.02 12.09 3.44
C SER A 120 11.60 10.68 3.31
N GLU A 121 12.90 10.54 3.63
CA GLU A 121 13.56 9.22 3.75
C GLU A 121 13.06 8.43 4.98
N ASP A 122 12.38 9.07 5.92
CA ASP A 122 11.85 8.42 7.13
C ASP A 122 10.69 7.43 6.82
N GLY A 123 10.05 7.59 5.66
CA GLY A 123 9.01 6.69 5.16
C GLY A 123 9.54 5.50 4.36
N ASP A 124 10.85 5.38 4.13
CA ASP A 124 11.43 4.32 3.31
C ASP A 124 11.61 3.02 4.09
N ASP A 125 11.28 1.89 3.45
CA ASP A 125 11.53 0.57 4.01
C ASP A 125 13.01 0.19 3.96
N TYR A 126 13.57 -0.26 5.09
CA TYR A 126 14.92 -0.79 5.17
C TYR A 126 14.96 -2.26 4.77
N ILE A 127 15.60 -2.58 3.65
CA ILE A 127 15.67 -3.94 3.11
C ILE A 127 17.05 -4.53 3.38
N TYR A 128 17.09 -5.70 4.04
CA TYR A 128 18.31 -6.43 4.35
C TYR A 128 18.23 -7.86 3.81
N LEU A 129 19.35 -8.38 3.31
CA LEU A 129 19.49 -9.81 3.06
C LEU A 129 19.40 -10.59 4.37
N ALA A 130 18.55 -11.62 4.43
CA ALA A 130 18.35 -12.44 5.61
C ALA A 130 19.69 -13.03 6.15
N GLU A 131 20.59 -13.40 5.26
CA GLU A 131 21.92 -13.89 5.64
C GLU A 131 22.77 -12.83 6.35
N LYS A 132 22.70 -11.57 5.91
CA LYS A 132 23.41 -10.48 6.58
C LYS A 132 22.88 -10.24 8.00
N LEU A 133 21.56 -10.33 8.19
CA LEU A 133 20.95 -10.22 9.51
C LEU A 133 21.33 -11.41 10.40
N ARG A 134 21.31 -12.64 9.86
CA ARG A 134 21.66 -13.85 10.59
C ARG A 134 23.12 -13.87 11.05
N THR A 135 24.04 -13.39 10.24
CA THR A 135 25.49 -13.41 10.53
C THR A 135 26.01 -12.11 11.14
N LEU A 136 25.20 -11.03 11.12
CA LEU A 136 25.61 -9.66 11.48
C LEU A 136 26.90 -9.22 10.78
N SER A 137 27.13 -9.73 9.56
CA SER A 137 28.34 -9.45 8.78
C SER A 137 28.30 -8.03 8.19
N GLY A 138 29.36 -7.27 8.46
CA GLY A 138 29.55 -5.91 7.92
C GLY A 138 29.75 -4.84 9.02
N LYS A 139 30.60 -3.87 8.74
CA LYS A 139 30.96 -2.81 9.72
C LYS A 139 29.75 -2.02 10.26
N LYS A 140 28.73 -1.80 9.44
CA LYS A 140 27.52 -1.06 9.85
C LYS A 140 26.64 -1.82 10.85
N LEU A 141 26.70 -3.16 10.87
CA LEU A 141 25.89 -3.99 11.78
C LEU A 141 26.64 -4.38 13.05
N GLN A 142 27.97 -4.19 13.08
CA GLN A 142 28.83 -4.52 14.23
C GLN A 142 29.12 -3.35 15.16
N SER A 143 28.74 -2.14 14.78
CA SER A 143 29.08 -0.90 15.51
C SER A 143 27.99 -0.40 16.47
N LYS A 144 27.06 -1.27 16.85
CA LYS A 144 26.02 -0.94 17.85
C LYS A 144 26.08 -1.88 19.02
#